data_6ef94e888c26c58a23d373f94da4c708
#
_entry.id   6ef94e888c26c58a23d373f94da4c708
#
_cell.length_a   1.000
_cell.length_b   1.000
_cell.length_c   1.000
_cell.angle_alpha   90.00
_cell.angle_beta   90.00
_cell.angle_gamma   90.00
#
_symmetry.space_group_name_H-M   'P 1'
#
loop_
_entity.id
_entity.type
_entity.pdbx_description
1 polymer ?
#
loop_
_entity_poly.entity_id
_entity_poly.type
_entity_poly.pdbx_seq_one_letter_code
_entity_poly.pdbx_strand_id
1 'polypeptide(L)'
;ARLWHQEPHRLAMEQVTETGTTTIYPLLDLFDQATQFWKDTLPHHAGQTILVVAHSGINRVLIATALGLQPEHYVRLYQSNCGISVLNFPDGWGEPAQLESMNLTTHLGKPLPAIRAGQGGFRLLLVRHGETDWNRDKRFQGQMDIPLNENGYAQAAHAAEYLKDVPLTRAITSPLMRPKQTAESILTHHAGLELELMEGLKEISHGLWEGKLEEEIEVDYATELQDWKVAPETVQMPDGENLQDVWTRSAASWEAIARSTPVAQPGEPLPTVLVVAHDAVNKAILCDLMNLGPDQFWRFKQGNGAVSVIDYPHGAEGLPVLRAMNITTGGSVLDKTAAGAL
;
A
#
# COMPACT_ATOMS: atom_id res chain seq x y z
N ALA A 1 15.49 -13.85 21.33
CA ALA A 1 15.21 -13.97 19.88
C ALA A 1 13.71 -13.87 19.58
N ARG A 2 12.82 -14.63 20.27
CA ARG A 2 11.38 -14.63 20.01
C ARG A 2 10.74 -13.23 20.16
N LEU A 3 11.05 -12.54 21.27
CA LEU A 3 10.51 -11.21 21.57
C LEU A 3 10.91 -10.18 20.49
N TRP A 4 12.15 -10.23 19.99
CA TRP A 4 12.61 -9.34 18.91
C TRP A 4 11.81 -9.50 17.59
N HIS A 5 11.29 -10.69 17.33
CA HIS A 5 10.53 -10.96 16.10
C HIS A 5 9.03 -10.71 16.22
N GLN A 6 8.47 -10.75 17.42
CA GLN A 6 7.03 -10.64 17.65
C GLN A 6 6.62 -9.30 18.28
N GLU A 7 7.34 -8.88 19.30
CA GLU A 7 7.05 -7.68 20.10
C GLU A 7 8.34 -6.89 20.41
N PRO A 8 9.09 -6.44 19.38
CA PRO A 8 10.41 -5.82 19.59
C PRO A 8 10.35 -4.53 20.44
N HIS A 9 9.20 -3.83 20.44
CA HIS A 9 8.98 -2.65 21.29
C HIS A 9 9.00 -2.95 22.79
N ARG A 10 8.77 -4.22 23.17
CA ARG A 10 8.82 -4.68 24.57
C ARG A 10 10.19 -5.23 24.97
N LEU A 11 11.13 -5.34 24.04
CA LEU A 11 12.46 -5.85 24.33
C LEU A 11 13.24 -4.83 25.16
N ALA A 12 13.49 -5.17 26.40
CA ALA A 12 14.39 -4.45 27.29
C ALA A 12 15.77 -5.12 27.32
N MET A 13 16.82 -4.32 27.35
CA MET A 13 18.22 -4.77 27.49
C MET A 13 18.89 -3.98 28.59
N GLU A 14 19.77 -4.61 29.35
CA GLU A 14 20.63 -3.93 30.32
C GLU A 14 21.91 -3.46 29.64
N GLN A 15 22.18 -2.17 29.75
CA GLN A 15 23.44 -1.57 29.31
C GLN A 15 24.26 -1.20 30.54
N VAL A 16 25.46 -1.77 30.65
CA VAL A 16 26.40 -1.42 31.70
C VAL A 16 27.18 -0.19 31.24
N THR A 17 27.12 0.87 32.04
CA THR A 17 27.89 2.10 31.86
C THR A 17 28.86 2.30 33.02
N GLU A 18 29.75 3.27 32.90
CA GLU A 18 30.70 3.61 33.98
C GLU A 18 30.00 4.06 35.29
N THR A 19 28.75 4.55 35.17
CA THR A 19 27.94 5.08 36.28
C THR A 19 26.92 4.09 36.82
N GLY A 20 26.81 2.88 36.24
CA GLY A 20 25.85 1.85 36.65
C GLY A 20 25.21 1.08 35.50
N THR A 21 24.15 0.35 35.80
CA THR A 21 23.36 -0.39 34.82
C THR A 21 22.09 0.38 34.51
N THR A 22 21.83 0.59 33.22
CA THR A 22 20.61 1.25 32.73
C THR A 22 19.83 0.30 31.84
N THR A 23 18.50 0.30 31.97
CA THR A 23 17.61 -0.43 31.03
C THR A 23 17.38 0.39 29.79
N ILE A 24 17.62 -0.16 28.64
CA ILE A 24 17.35 0.45 27.33
C ILE A 24 16.31 -0.38 26.55
N TYR A 25 15.57 0.30 25.68
CA TYR A 25 14.59 -0.29 24.77
C TYR A 25 15.02 -0.03 23.31
N PRO A 26 15.82 -0.89 22.70
CA PRO A 26 16.50 -0.59 21.43
C PRO A 26 15.60 -0.14 20.29
N LEU A 27 14.35 -0.65 20.23
CA LEU A 27 13.42 -0.20 19.21
C LEU A 27 12.86 1.21 19.50
N LEU A 28 12.55 1.51 20.75
CA LEU A 28 12.07 2.83 21.14
C LEU A 28 13.16 3.89 20.91
N ASP A 29 14.41 3.58 21.27
CA ASP A 29 15.55 4.44 21.00
C ASP A 29 15.73 4.71 19.50
N LEU A 30 15.47 3.71 18.62
CA LEU A 30 15.48 3.89 17.16
C LEU A 30 14.34 4.80 16.69
N PHE A 31 13.13 4.73 17.30
CA PHE A 31 12.02 5.62 17.00
C PHE A 31 12.35 7.07 17.36
N ASP A 32 12.97 7.28 18.51
CA ASP A 32 13.44 8.62 18.93
C ASP A 32 14.50 9.16 17.96
N GLN A 33 15.48 8.35 17.57
CA GLN A 33 16.50 8.71 16.59
C GLN A 33 15.90 9.08 15.23
N ALA A 34 14.96 8.30 14.72
CA ALA A 34 14.30 8.58 13.43
C ALA A 34 13.45 9.86 13.50
N THR A 35 12.73 10.06 14.59
CA THR A 35 11.96 11.28 14.85
C THR A 35 12.86 12.51 14.89
N GLN A 36 14.00 12.41 15.58
CA GLN A 36 14.97 13.51 15.65
C GLN A 36 15.60 13.78 14.28
N PHE A 37 15.93 12.72 13.52
CA PHE A 37 16.44 12.85 12.15
C PHE A 37 15.49 13.67 11.26
N TRP A 38 14.18 13.39 11.28
CA TRP A 38 13.20 14.14 10.50
C TRP A 38 13.14 15.61 10.93
N LYS A 39 13.10 15.87 12.24
CA LYS A 39 13.07 17.23 12.81
C LYS A 39 14.29 18.06 12.39
N ASP A 40 15.46 17.42 12.36
CA ASP A 40 16.71 18.12 12.05
C ASP A 40 16.91 18.28 10.55
N THR A 41 16.39 17.34 9.72
CA THR A 41 16.70 17.29 8.29
C THR A 41 15.69 18.09 7.46
N LEU A 42 14.39 17.85 7.64
CA LEU A 42 13.36 18.37 6.74
C LEU A 42 13.32 19.91 6.64
N PRO A 43 13.50 20.68 7.75
CA PRO A 43 13.48 22.16 7.65
C PRO A 43 14.57 22.74 6.75
N HIS A 44 15.67 22.03 6.56
CA HIS A 44 16.81 22.48 5.75
C HIS A 44 16.71 22.04 4.27
N HIS A 45 15.72 21.22 3.91
CA HIS A 45 15.60 20.61 2.60
C HIS A 45 14.23 20.80 1.94
N ALA A 46 13.51 21.87 2.30
CA ALA A 46 12.23 22.20 1.67
C ALA A 46 12.36 22.32 0.15
N GLY A 47 11.46 21.64 -0.60
CA GLY A 47 11.46 21.61 -2.05
C GLY A 47 12.60 20.80 -2.69
N GLN A 48 13.35 20.02 -1.91
CA GLN A 48 14.46 19.20 -2.39
C GLN A 48 14.15 17.71 -2.30
N THR A 49 14.83 16.92 -3.11
CA THR A 49 14.89 15.46 -2.96
C THR A 49 16.18 15.07 -2.27
N ILE A 50 16.10 14.39 -1.16
CA ILE A 50 17.24 13.89 -0.40
C ILE A 50 17.36 12.38 -0.49
N LEU A 51 18.57 11.85 -0.62
CA LEU A 51 18.85 10.43 -0.58
C LEU A 51 19.36 10.06 0.82
N VAL A 52 18.62 9.16 1.49
CA VAL A 52 19.02 8.59 2.78
C VAL A 52 19.44 7.15 2.58
N VAL A 53 20.70 6.82 2.89
CA VAL A 53 21.24 5.46 2.81
C VAL A 53 21.58 4.98 4.22
N ALA A 54 20.90 3.94 4.66
CA ALA A 54 21.05 3.43 6.01
C ALA A 54 20.74 1.91 6.09
N HIS A 55 20.58 1.39 7.29
CA HIS A 55 20.33 -0.04 7.53
C HIS A 55 18.85 -0.37 7.64
N SER A 56 18.50 -1.64 7.44
CA SER A 56 17.12 -2.15 7.44
C SER A 56 16.32 -1.71 8.68
N GLY A 57 16.90 -1.77 9.87
CA GLY A 57 16.22 -1.39 11.12
C GLY A 57 15.78 0.06 11.13
N ILE A 58 16.72 0.97 10.93
CA ILE A 58 16.46 2.42 10.95
C ILE A 58 15.61 2.85 9.74
N ASN A 59 15.79 2.29 8.54
CA ASN A 59 14.97 2.61 7.37
C ASN A 59 13.48 2.28 7.62
N ARG A 60 13.19 1.14 8.25
CA ARG A 60 11.82 0.77 8.63
C ARG A 60 11.24 1.74 9.66
N VAL A 61 12.04 2.18 10.62
CA VAL A 61 11.60 3.14 11.65
C VAL A 61 11.42 4.55 11.06
N LEU A 62 12.28 4.95 10.11
CA LEU A 62 12.08 6.22 9.37
C LEU A 62 10.74 6.22 8.62
N ILE A 63 10.37 5.11 7.95
CA ILE A 63 9.06 4.98 7.31
C ILE A 63 7.95 4.98 8.37
N ALA A 64 8.09 4.20 9.43
CA ALA A 64 7.09 4.10 10.49
C ALA A 64 6.79 5.47 11.14
N THR A 65 7.82 6.21 11.51
CA THR A 65 7.67 7.54 12.14
C THR A 65 7.08 8.57 11.17
N ALA A 66 7.44 8.53 9.88
CA ALA A 66 6.86 9.40 8.86
C ALA A 66 5.35 9.14 8.67
N LEU A 67 4.92 7.88 8.77
CA LEU A 67 3.52 7.48 8.68
C LEU A 67 2.74 7.62 10.02
N GLY A 68 3.40 7.98 11.10
CA GLY A 68 2.78 8.03 12.43
C GLY A 68 2.48 6.68 13.06
N LEU A 69 3.13 5.59 12.57
CA LEU A 69 2.95 4.25 13.12
C LEU A 69 3.57 4.13 14.50
N GLN A 70 2.86 3.44 15.40
CA GLN A 70 3.38 3.14 16.72
C GLN A 70 4.44 2.03 16.69
N PRO A 71 5.35 1.94 17.67
CA PRO A 71 6.45 0.97 17.68
C PRO A 71 6.03 -0.50 17.56
N GLU A 72 4.85 -0.89 18.05
CA GLU A 72 4.30 -2.25 17.91
C GLU A 72 4.05 -2.64 16.46
N HIS A 73 3.85 -1.67 15.55
CA HIS A 73 3.60 -1.91 14.12
C HIS A 73 4.88 -2.02 13.30
N TYR A 74 6.06 -1.82 13.89
CA TYR A 74 7.35 -1.99 13.24
C TYR A 74 7.50 -3.32 12.48
N VAL A 75 6.97 -4.40 13.03
CA VAL A 75 7.05 -5.74 12.43
C VAL A 75 6.22 -5.89 11.15
N ARG A 76 5.27 -4.98 10.91
CA ARG A 76 4.43 -4.96 9.70
C ARG A 76 5.15 -4.41 8.47
N LEU A 77 6.31 -3.78 8.63
CA LEU A 77 7.12 -3.26 7.53
C LEU A 77 8.31 -4.17 7.26
N TYR A 78 8.69 -4.28 6.01
CA TYR A 78 9.88 -5.03 5.58
C TYR A 78 10.81 -4.17 4.74
N GLN A 79 12.11 -4.43 4.81
CA GLN A 79 13.12 -3.75 4.01
C GLN A 79 14.13 -4.76 3.50
N SER A 80 14.28 -4.86 2.18
CA SER A 80 15.31 -5.63 1.48
C SER A 80 16.63 -4.86 1.46
N ASN A 81 17.74 -5.58 1.27
CA ASN A 81 19.02 -4.94 0.92
C ASN A 81 18.84 -4.20 -0.41
N CYS A 82 19.34 -2.98 -0.49
CA CYS A 82 19.19 -2.08 -1.64
C CYS A 82 17.74 -1.79 -2.04
N GLY A 83 16.75 -2.08 -1.18
CA GLY A 83 15.35 -1.69 -1.43
C GLY A 83 15.20 -0.18 -1.37
N ILE A 84 14.53 0.40 -2.36
CA ILE A 84 14.29 1.84 -2.47
C ILE A 84 12.86 2.14 -2.00
N SER A 85 12.71 3.15 -1.14
CA SER A 85 11.42 3.67 -0.70
C SER A 85 11.37 5.18 -0.92
N VAL A 86 10.20 5.70 -1.30
CA VAL A 86 9.98 7.12 -1.56
C VAL A 86 8.93 7.65 -0.61
N LEU A 87 9.28 8.69 0.12
CA LEU A 87 8.42 9.42 1.05
C LEU A 87 8.31 10.87 0.60
N ASN A 88 7.12 11.40 0.57
CA ASN A 88 6.82 12.80 0.29
C ASN A 88 6.39 13.50 1.58
N PHE A 89 6.94 14.70 1.80
CA PHE A 89 6.62 15.58 2.93
C PHE A 89 6.19 16.94 2.37
N PRO A 90 4.96 17.07 1.85
CA PRO A 90 4.52 18.28 1.17
C PRO A 90 4.58 19.50 2.09
N ASP A 91 4.19 19.34 3.37
CA ASP A 91 4.08 20.43 4.34
C ASP A 91 5.13 20.32 5.46
N GLY A 92 6.15 19.46 5.29
CA GLY A 92 7.26 19.28 6.23
C GLY A 92 6.96 18.31 7.37
N TRP A 93 7.77 18.39 8.44
CA TRP A 93 7.63 17.53 9.60
C TRP A 93 6.51 18.03 10.54
N GLY A 94 5.72 17.08 11.01
CA GLY A 94 4.55 17.35 11.86
C GLY A 94 3.23 17.27 11.10
N GLU A 95 3.30 17.41 9.79
CA GLU A 95 2.17 17.26 8.89
C GLU A 95 2.15 15.86 8.23
N PRO A 96 1.03 15.45 7.61
CA PRO A 96 0.90 14.15 6.97
C PRO A 96 1.97 13.89 5.90
N ALA A 97 2.85 12.90 6.13
CA ALA A 97 3.73 12.39 5.08
C ALA A 97 3.01 11.34 4.22
N GLN A 98 3.41 11.20 2.98
CA GLN A 98 2.87 10.23 2.04
C GLN A 98 3.94 9.21 1.64
N LEU A 99 3.65 7.92 1.79
CA LEU A 99 4.46 6.83 1.24
C LEU A 99 4.08 6.65 -0.23
N GLU A 100 4.95 7.09 -1.12
CA GLU A 100 4.75 6.94 -2.56
C GLU A 100 5.06 5.53 -3.02
N SER A 101 6.18 4.97 -2.56
CA SER A 101 6.54 3.58 -2.81
C SER A 101 7.40 3.02 -1.68
N MET A 102 7.40 1.71 -1.50
CA MET A 102 8.16 1.06 -0.46
C MET A 102 8.88 -0.18 -0.97
N ASN A 103 10.16 -0.29 -0.61
CA ASN A 103 10.99 -1.47 -0.80
C ASN A 103 11.02 -1.98 -2.25
N LEU A 104 11.17 -1.08 -3.22
CA LEU A 104 11.32 -1.43 -4.62
C LEU A 104 12.64 -2.15 -4.84
N THR A 105 12.61 -3.32 -5.48
CA THR A 105 13.79 -4.19 -5.77
C THR A 105 13.92 -4.57 -7.23
N THR A 106 13.12 -3.99 -8.12
CA THR A 106 13.11 -4.26 -9.57
C THR A 106 14.47 -4.08 -10.22
N HIS A 107 15.23 -3.06 -9.80
CA HIS A 107 16.60 -2.79 -10.26
C HIS A 107 17.61 -3.89 -9.90
N LEU A 108 17.26 -4.82 -9.02
CA LEU A 108 18.07 -5.98 -8.65
C LEU A 108 17.74 -7.22 -9.50
N GLY A 109 16.89 -7.09 -10.52
CA GLY A 109 16.45 -8.19 -11.37
C GLY A 109 15.52 -9.20 -10.66
N LYS A 110 14.93 -8.83 -9.53
CA LYS A 110 13.95 -9.64 -8.79
C LYS A 110 12.59 -8.96 -8.85
N PRO A 111 11.57 -9.61 -9.42
CA PRO A 111 10.25 -8.99 -9.54
C PRO A 111 9.63 -8.69 -8.16
N LEU A 112 9.65 -9.63 -7.25
CA LEU A 112 9.07 -9.47 -5.92
C LEU A 112 10.12 -9.66 -4.83
N PRO A 113 9.95 -9.02 -3.65
CA PRO A 113 10.80 -9.26 -2.50
C PRO A 113 10.78 -10.75 -2.13
N ALA A 114 11.98 -11.31 -1.92
CA ALA A 114 12.13 -12.72 -1.58
C ALA A 114 11.48 -13.03 -0.22
N ILE A 115 10.88 -14.21 -0.12
CA ILE A 115 10.41 -14.78 1.14
C ILE A 115 11.64 -15.26 1.92
N ARG A 116 11.60 -15.10 3.24
CA ARG A 116 12.66 -15.59 4.10
C ARG A 116 12.72 -17.13 4.01
N ALA A 117 13.92 -17.69 3.81
CA ALA A 117 14.09 -19.13 3.76
C ALA A 117 13.48 -19.80 5.00
N GLY A 118 12.68 -20.84 4.78
CA GLY A 118 11.97 -21.57 5.84
C GLY A 118 10.76 -20.85 6.44
N GLN A 119 10.29 -19.77 5.83
CA GLN A 119 9.03 -19.11 6.19
C GLN A 119 7.86 -19.79 5.47
N GLY A 120 6.80 -20.14 6.21
CA GLY A 120 5.51 -20.58 5.67
C GLY A 120 4.53 -19.42 5.47
N GLY A 121 3.25 -19.75 5.43
CA GLY A 121 2.18 -18.76 5.30
C GLY A 121 1.63 -18.64 3.88
N PHE A 122 1.26 -17.43 3.46
CA PHE A 122 0.80 -17.12 2.10
C PHE A 122 1.11 -15.66 1.74
N ARG A 123 0.95 -15.33 0.45
CA ARG A 123 1.18 -13.99 -0.11
C ARG A 123 -0.08 -13.48 -0.82
N LEU A 124 -0.42 -12.23 -0.61
CA LEU A 124 -1.44 -11.51 -1.36
C LEU A 124 -0.76 -10.39 -2.18
N LEU A 125 -1.13 -10.30 -3.46
CA LEU A 125 -0.70 -9.24 -4.37
C LEU A 125 -1.89 -8.31 -4.57
N LEU A 126 -1.79 -7.08 -4.08
CA LEU A 126 -2.81 -6.06 -4.25
C LEU A 126 -2.43 -5.16 -5.43
N VAL A 127 -3.27 -5.12 -6.45
CA VAL A 127 -3.01 -4.41 -7.71
C VAL A 127 -4.10 -3.37 -7.94
N ARG A 128 -3.71 -2.15 -8.30
CA ARG A 128 -4.64 -1.15 -8.82
C ARG A 128 -4.85 -1.37 -10.32
N HIS A 129 -6.07 -1.20 -10.81
CA HIS A 129 -6.36 -1.27 -12.25
C HIS A 129 -5.51 -0.29 -13.07
N GLY A 130 -5.33 -0.59 -14.37
CA GLY A 130 -4.70 0.29 -15.34
C GLY A 130 -5.49 1.59 -15.58
N GLU A 131 -4.88 2.55 -16.27
CA GLU A 131 -5.48 3.86 -16.56
C GLU A 131 -6.77 3.74 -17.39
N THR A 132 -7.72 4.64 -17.11
CA THR A 132 -8.91 4.89 -17.91
C THR A 132 -8.86 6.30 -18.51
N ASP A 133 -9.71 6.60 -19.49
CA ASP A 133 -9.80 7.98 -19.98
C ASP A 133 -10.17 8.96 -18.85
N TRP A 134 -10.99 8.55 -17.91
CA TRP A 134 -11.35 9.38 -16.78
C TRP A 134 -10.21 9.64 -15.81
N ASN A 135 -9.30 8.66 -15.61
CA ASN A 135 -8.06 8.93 -14.85
C ASN A 135 -7.19 9.97 -15.54
N ARG A 136 -7.01 9.84 -16.87
CA ARG A 136 -6.23 10.79 -17.67
C ARG A 136 -6.83 12.19 -17.61
N ASP A 137 -8.16 12.27 -17.73
CA ASP A 137 -8.91 13.52 -17.76
C ASP A 137 -9.22 14.05 -16.36
N LYS A 138 -8.78 13.36 -15.28
CA LYS A 138 -8.99 13.71 -13.86
C LYS A 138 -10.47 13.83 -13.45
N ARG A 139 -11.32 12.97 -14.00
CA ARG A 139 -12.73 12.87 -13.60
C ARG A 139 -12.89 11.88 -12.45
N PHE A 140 -13.75 12.19 -11.52
CA PHE A 140 -14.14 11.25 -10.45
C PHE A 140 -14.88 10.05 -11.06
N GLN A 141 -14.35 8.84 -10.85
CA GLN A 141 -14.93 7.66 -11.52
C GLN A 141 -15.98 6.93 -10.69
N GLY A 142 -15.66 6.67 -9.43
CA GLY A 142 -16.53 5.91 -8.56
C GLY A 142 -16.88 4.52 -9.12
N GLN A 143 -18.16 4.17 -9.06
CA GLN A 143 -18.68 2.89 -9.52
C GLN A 143 -19.19 2.89 -10.96
N MET A 144 -19.10 4.02 -11.66
CA MET A 144 -19.33 4.01 -13.10
C MET A 144 -18.34 3.10 -13.82
N ASP A 145 -18.86 2.29 -14.75
CA ASP A 145 -18.13 1.18 -15.35
C ASP A 145 -17.34 1.60 -16.60
N ILE A 146 -16.26 2.35 -16.38
CA ILE A 146 -15.37 2.88 -17.41
C ILE A 146 -14.27 1.85 -17.69
N PRO A 147 -14.02 1.48 -18.97
CA PRO A 147 -12.97 0.51 -19.34
C PRO A 147 -11.58 1.14 -19.28
N LEU A 148 -10.55 0.28 -19.40
CA LEU A 148 -9.17 0.72 -19.62
C LEU A 148 -9.06 1.49 -20.94
N ASN A 149 -8.19 2.52 -20.97
CA ASN A 149 -7.73 3.13 -22.20
C ASN A 149 -6.47 2.41 -22.74
N GLU A 150 -5.91 2.89 -23.86
CA GLU A 150 -4.73 2.26 -24.46
C GLU A 150 -3.54 2.20 -23.50
N ASN A 151 -3.30 3.27 -22.72
CA ASN A 151 -2.25 3.30 -21.72
C ASN A 151 -2.53 2.32 -20.58
N GLY A 152 -3.79 2.21 -20.15
CA GLY A 152 -4.21 1.22 -19.13
C GLY A 152 -3.99 -0.22 -19.56
N TYR A 153 -4.26 -0.55 -20.82
CA TYR A 153 -3.92 -1.87 -21.38
C TYR A 153 -2.40 -2.09 -21.43
N ALA A 154 -1.61 -1.09 -21.79
CA ALA A 154 -0.14 -1.18 -21.73
C ALA A 154 0.37 -1.40 -20.31
N GLN A 155 -0.18 -0.67 -19.32
CA GLN A 155 0.15 -0.88 -17.90
C GLN A 155 -0.23 -2.27 -17.41
N ALA A 156 -1.41 -2.78 -17.79
CA ALA A 156 -1.86 -4.13 -17.48
C ALA A 156 -0.95 -5.20 -18.12
N ALA A 157 -0.50 -4.99 -19.36
CA ALA A 157 0.45 -5.87 -20.02
C ALA A 157 1.85 -5.85 -19.35
N HIS A 158 2.31 -4.69 -18.90
CA HIS A 158 3.55 -4.60 -18.11
C HIS A 158 3.43 -5.34 -16.78
N ALA A 159 2.30 -5.22 -16.07
CA ALA A 159 2.05 -5.97 -14.85
C ALA A 159 1.98 -7.48 -15.12
N ALA A 160 1.37 -7.89 -16.24
CA ALA A 160 1.32 -9.28 -16.69
C ALA A 160 2.72 -9.85 -16.93
N GLU A 161 3.55 -9.16 -17.70
CA GLU A 161 4.94 -9.57 -17.95
C GLU A 161 5.77 -9.61 -16.65
N TYR A 162 5.53 -8.64 -15.75
CA TYR A 162 6.20 -8.58 -14.47
C TYR A 162 5.87 -9.75 -13.54
N LEU A 163 4.63 -10.22 -13.58
CA LEU A 163 4.13 -11.30 -12.73
C LEU A 163 4.14 -12.67 -13.40
N LYS A 164 4.55 -12.80 -14.65
CA LYS A 164 4.43 -14.04 -15.45
C LYS A 164 5.03 -15.29 -14.81
N ASP A 165 6.14 -15.14 -14.08
CA ASP A 165 6.84 -16.24 -13.42
C ASP A 165 6.44 -16.40 -11.93
N VAL A 166 5.49 -15.62 -11.44
CA VAL A 166 4.96 -15.73 -10.07
C VAL A 166 3.92 -16.84 -10.03
N PRO A 167 4.08 -17.88 -9.20
CA PRO A 167 3.13 -19.00 -9.16
C PRO A 167 1.82 -18.58 -8.46
N LEU A 168 0.92 -17.94 -9.21
CA LEU A 168 -0.40 -17.57 -8.70
C LEU A 168 -1.23 -18.84 -8.45
N THR A 169 -1.95 -18.87 -7.32
CA THR A 169 -2.84 -20.00 -6.95
C THR A 169 -4.31 -19.62 -7.00
N ARG A 170 -4.63 -18.31 -7.04
CA ARG A 170 -5.99 -17.78 -7.08
C ARG A 170 -5.97 -16.34 -7.61
N ALA A 171 -7.04 -15.91 -8.26
CA ALA A 171 -7.20 -14.54 -8.76
C ALA A 171 -8.60 -14.01 -8.43
N ILE A 172 -8.65 -12.82 -7.83
CA ILE A 172 -9.87 -12.15 -7.38
C ILE A 172 -9.85 -10.71 -7.89
N THR A 173 -10.99 -10.18 -8.28
CA THR A 173 -11.10 -8.80 -8.73
C THR A 173 -12.42 -8.16 -8.36
N SER A 174 -12.43 -6.83 -8.31
CA SER A 174 -13.67 -6.06 -8.36
C SER A 174 -14.46 -6.42 -9.63
N PRO A 175 -15.80 -6.44 -9.60
CA PRO A 175 -16.62 -6.77 -10.78
C PRO A 175 -16.61 -5.68 -11.86
N LEU A 176 -16.08 -4.47 -11.59
CA LEU A 176 -16.01 -3.39 -12.58
C LEU A 176 -15.03 -3.72 -13.72
N MET A 177 -15.29 -3.17 -14.92
CA MET A 177 -14.55 -3.51 -16.15
C MET A 177 -13.04 -3.28 -16.01
N ARG A 178 -12.60 -2.11 -15.55
CA ARG A 178 -11.18 -1.74 -15.49
C ARG A 178 -10.31 -2.65 -14.63
N PRO A 179 -10.68 -3.08 -13.41
CA PRO A 179 -9.90 -4.07 -12.67
C PRO A 179 -10.03 -5.47 -13.27
N LYS A 180 -11.20 -5.84 -13.82
CA LYS A 180 -11.40 -7.11 -14.50
C LYS A 180 -10.48 -7.23 -15.72
N GLN A 181 -10.45 -6.23 -16.60
CA GLN A 181 -9.57 -6.20 -17.77
C GLN A 181 -8.08 -6.23 -17.37
N THR A 182 -7.71 -5.57 -16.28
CA THR A 182 -6.34 -5.64 -15.74
C THR A 182 -6.01 -7.05 -15.25
N ALA A 183 -6.91 -7.68 -14.50
CA ALA A 183 -6.74 -9.06 -14.03
C ALA A 183 -6.66 -10.05 -15.19
N GLU A 184 -7.55 -9.95 -16.16
CA GLU A 184 -7.57 -10.79 -17.37
C GLU A 184 -6.24 -10.68 -18.14
N SER A 185 -5.68 -9.47 -18.26
CA SER A 185 -4.36 -9.27 -18.87
C SER A 185 -3.26 -10.01 -18.11
N ILE A 186 -3.24 -9.91 -16.78
CA ILE A 186 -2.26 -10.63 -15.95
C ILE A 186 -2.41 -12.15 -16.11
N LEU A 187 -3.64 -12.64 -16.14
CA LEU A 187 -3.95 -14.06 -16.24
C LEU A 187 -3.60 -14.70 -17.60
N THR A 188 -3.26 -13.91 -18.62
CA THR A 188 -2.77 -14.46 -19.91
C THR A 188 -1.53 -15.36 -19.74
N HIS A 189 -0.74 -15.14 -18.69
CA HIS A 189 0.44 -15.96 -18.35
C HIS A 189 0.16 -17.04 -17.28
N HIS A 190 -1.08 -17.15 -16.78
CA HIS A 190 -1.46 -18.05 -15.69
C HIS A 190 -2.62 -18.97 -16.09
N ALA A 191 -2.38 -19.81 -17.08
CA ALA A 191 -3.40 -20.71 -17.63
C ALA A 191 -4.04 -21.59 -16.55
N GLY A 192 -5.37 -21.73 -16.60
CA GLY A 192 -6.14 -22.58 -15.69
C GLY A 192 -6.61 -21.91 -14.40
N LEU A 193 -6.28 -20.64 -14.17
CA LEU A 193 -6.89 -19.86 -13.08
C LEU A 193 -8.18 -19.20 -13.56
N GLU A 194 -9.24 -19.39 -12.79
CA GLU A 194 -10.50 -18.67 -12.96
C GLU A 194 -10.46 -17.34 -12.19
N LEU A 195 -11.11 -16.32 -12.73
CA LEU A 195 -11.19 -15.00 -12.12
C LEU A 195 -12.47 -14.91 -11.27
N GLU A 196 -12.30 -14.78 -9.97
CA GLU A 196 -13.39 -14.59 -9.01
C GLU A 196 -13.76 -13.10 -8.89
N LEU A 197 -15.06 -12.80 -8.89
CA LEU A 197 -15.57 -11.43 -8.69
C LEU A 197 -15.98 -11.22 -7.23
N MET A 198 -15.59 -10.08 -6.64
CA MET A 198 -15.89 -9.76 -5.25
C MET A 198 -16.45 -8.33 -5.13
N GLU A 199 -17.74 -8.23 -4.79
CA GLU A 199 -18.47 -6.96 -4.69
C GLU A 199 -17.85 -5.95 -3.71
N GLY A 200 -17.34 -6.42 -2.58
CA GLY A 200 -16.72 -5.55 -1.58
C GLY A 200 -15.42 -4.88 -2.03
N LEU A 201 -14.89 -5.27 -3.20
CA LEU A 201 -13.72 -4.63 -3.82
C LEU A 201 -14.09 -3.53 -4.84
N LYS A 202 -15.37 -3.19 -5.03
CA LYS A 202 -15.77 -2.04 -5.86
C LYS A 202 -15.17 -0.75 -5.33
N GLU A 203 -14.90 0.20 -6.24
CA GLU A 203 -14.45 1.54 -5.87
C GLU A 203 -15.45 2.26 -4.97
N ILE A 204 -15.02 3.30 -4.27
CA ILE A 204 -15.94 4.19 -3.57
C ILE A 204 -16.99 4.72 -4.54
N SER A 205 -18.27 4.70 -4.15
CA SER A 205 -19.27 5.44 -4.92
C SER A 205 -19.14 6.92 -4.60
N HIS A 206 -18.76 7.69 -5.62
CA HIS A 206 -18.72 9.15 -5.51
C HIS A 206 -20.10 9.80 -5.76
N GLY A 207 -21.14 9.00 -6.06
CA GLY A 207 -22.49 9.47 -6.25
C GLY A 207 -22.59 10.58 -7.31
N LEU A 208 -23.11 11.74 -6.94
CA LEU A 208 -23.29 12.87 -7.87
C LEU A 208 -21.99 13.49 -8.38
N TRP A 209 -20.83 13.11 -7.84
CA TRP A 209 -19.54 13.57 -8.34
C TRP A 209 -19.02 12.71 -9.49
N GLU A 210 -19.59 11.51 -9.70
CA GLU A 210 -19.13 10.61 -10.77
C GLU A 210 -19.25 11.27 -12.16
N GLY A 211 -18.17 11.22 -12.93
CA GLY A 211 -18.01 11.82 -14.25
C GLY A 211 -17.64 13.30 -14.25
N LYS A 212 -17.69 13.98 -13.11
CA LYS A 212 -17.37 15.40 -13.01
C LYS A 212 -15.86 15.64 -12.82
N LEU A 213 -15.40 16.79 -13.28
CA LEU A 213 -14.12 17.37 -12.92
C LEU A 213 -14.21 18.04 -11.54
N GLU A 214 -13.06 18.27 -10.92
CA GLU A 214 -12.98 18.94 -9.61
C GLU A 214 -13.63 20.32 -9.63
N GLU A 215 -13.34 21.12 -10.67
CA GLU A 215 -13.93 22.44 -10.87
C GLU A 215 -15.45 22.43 -11.11
N GLU A 216 -15.99 21.32 -11.65
CA GLU A 216 -17.44 21.14 -11.80
C GLU A 216 -18.11 20.77 -10.47
N ILE A 217 -17.40 20.04 -9.61
CA ILE A 217 -17.85 19.69 -8.25
C ILE A 217 -17.82 20.90 -7.34
N GLU A 218 -16.78 21.74 -7.45
CA GLU A 218 -16.60 22.94 -6.63
C GLU A 218 -17.77 23.93 -6.73
N VAL A 219 -18.48 23.94 -7.85
CA VAL A 219 -19.64 24.83 -8.05
C VAL A 219 -20.75 24.58 -7.01
N ASP A 220 -21.05 23.31 -6.74
CA ASP A 220 -22.18 22.91 -5.89
C ASP A 220 -21.72 22.36 -4.53
N TYR A 221 -20.46 21.89 -4.41
CA TYR A 221 -19.93 21.10 -3.28
C TYR A 221 -18.54 21.56 -2.85
N ALA A 222 -18.26 22.87 -2.84
CA ALA A 222 -16.93 23.43 -2.53
C ALA A 222 -16.41 23.01 -1.14
N THR A 223 -17.29 22.99 -0.15
CA THR A 223 -16.92 22.60 1.23
C THR A 223 -16.59 21.12 1.31
N GLU A 224 -17.46 20.27 0.80
CA GLU A 224 -17.28 18.80 0.82
C GLU A 224 -16.04 18.39 0.00
N LEU A 225 -15.76 19.09 -1.11
CA LEU A 225 -14.57 18.84 -1.93
C LEU A 225 -13.29 19.25 -1.20
N GLN A 226 -13.31 20.37 -0.47
CA GLN A 226 -12.18 20.77 0.36
C GLN A 226 -11.97 19.77 1.53
N ASP A 227 -13.05 19.37 2.19
CA ASP A 227 -12.99 18.38 3.27
C ASP A 227 -12.47 17.05 2.75
N TRP A 228 -12.85 16.61 1.55
CA TRP A 228 -12.32 15.40 0.92
C TRP A 228 -10.78 15.41 0.79
N LYS A 229 -10.20 16.58 0.55
CA LYS A 229 -8.74 16.73 0.42
C LYS A 229 -7.99 16.70 1.75
N VAL A 230 -8.62 17.19 2.84
CA VAL A 230 -7.92 17.40 4.11
C VAL A 230 -8.42 16.50 5.25
N ALA A 231 -9.69 16.09 5.23
CA ALA A 231 -10.35 15.28 6.26
C ALA A 231 -11.37 14.32 5.60
N PRO A 232 -10.92 13.40 4.70
CA PRO A 232 -11.80 12.59 3.87
C PRO A 232 -12.76 11.71 4.66
N GLU A 233 -12.43 11.37 5.90
CA GLU A 233 -13.28 10.59 6.81
C GLU A 233 -14.56 11.32 7.22
N THR A 234 -14.62 12.63 7.04
CA THR A 234 -15.78 13.45 7.41
C THR A 234 -16.80 13.61 6.29
N VAL A 235 -16.41 13.21 5.06
CA VAL A 235 -17.23 13.47 3.86
C VAL A 235 -18.20 12.34 3.60
N GLN A 236 -19.49 12.70 3.47
CA GLN A 236 -20.52 11.86 2.87
C GLN A 236 -20.69 12.28 1.42
N MET A 237 -20.36 11.41 0.46
CA MET A 237 -20.59 11.70 -0.95
C MET A 237 -22.08 11.86 -1.23
N PRO A 238 -22.51 12.91 -1.94
CA PRO A 238 -23.92 13.09 -2.30
C PRO A 238 -24.43 11.92 -3.13
N ASP A 239 -25.45 11.21 -2.66
CA ASP A 239 -25.97 9.98 -3.24
C ASP A 239 -24.91 8.85 -3.41
N GLY A 240 -23.83 8.89 -2.63
CA GLY A 240 -22.73 7.94 -2.67
C GLY A 240 -22.36 7.36 -1.30
N GLU A 241 -21.16 6.80 -1.21
CA GLU A 241 -20.61 6.25 0.02
C GLU A 241 -19.79 7.30 0.78
N ASN A 242 -19.60 7.09 2.07
CA ASN A 242 -18.53 7.71 2.84
C ASN A 242 -17.32 6.77 2.91
N LEU A 243 -16.20 7.29 3.41
CA LEU A 243 -14.97 6.51 3.48
C LEU A 243 -15.07 5.34 4.47
N GLN A 244 -15.87 5.45 5.53
CA GLN A 244 -16.09 4.36 6.50
C GLN A 244 -16.84 3.18 5.88
N ASP A 245 -17.78 3.42 4.95
CA ASP A 245 -18.48 2.36 4.22
C ASP A 245 -17.50 1.56 3.37
N VAL A 246 -16.65 2.26 2.61
CA VAL A 246 -15.58 1.65 1.81
C VAL A 246 -14.62 0.85 2.69
N TRP A 247 -14.21 1.42 3.81
CA TRP A 247 -13.32 0.78 4.78
C TRP A 247 -13.90 -0.54 5.27
N THR A 248 -15.13 -0.50 5.75
CA THR A 248 -15.79 -1.67 6.33
C THR A 248 -15.90 -2.82 5.34
N ARG A 249 -16.36 -2.53 4.10
CA ARG A 249 -16.53 -3.58 3.09
C ARG A 249 -15.22 -4.09 2.50
N SER A 250 -14.22 -3.22 2.33
CA SER A 250 -12.92 -3.61 1.78
C SER A 250 -12.08 -4.40 2.78
N ALA A 251 -12.05 -4.00 4.06
CA ALA A 251 -11.39 -4.74 5.12
C ALA A 251 -12.02 -6.13 5.32
N ALA A 252 -13.36 -6.21 5.35
CA ALA A 252 -14.07 -7.49 5.44
C ALA A 252 -13.76 -8.40 4.24
N SER A 253 -13.70 -7.84 3.02
CA SER A 253 -13.33 -8.58 1.81
C SER A 253 -11.89 -9.09 1.87
N TRP A 254 -10.97 -8.25 2.28
CA TRP A 254 -9.57 -8.62 2.44
C TRP A 254 -9.37 -9.71 3.50
N GLU A 255 -10.03 -9.58 4.64
CA GLU A 255 -10.03 -10.61 5.68
C GLU A 255 -10.59 -11.94 5.18
N ALA A 256 -11.70 -11.93 4.44
CA ALA A 256 -12.29 -13.14 3.85
C ALA A 256 -11.33 -13.82 2.87
N ILE A 257 -10.62 -13.05 2.03
CA ILE A 257 -9.57 -13.57 1.14
C ILE A 257 -8.46 -14.21 1.97
N ALA A 258 -7.95 -13.51 2.97
CA ALA A 258 -6.86 -13.99 3.82
C ALA A 258 -7.26 -15.29 4.55
N ARG A 259 -8.44 -15.34 5.17
CA ARG A 259 -8.95 -16.52 5.92
C ARG A 259 -9.21 -17.73 5.01
N SER A 260 -9.59 -17.51 3.75
CA SER A 260 -9.83 -18.59 2.78
C SER A 260 -8.57 -19.07 2.06
N THR A 261 -7.43 -18.39 2.24
CA THR A 261 -6.17 -18.76 1.60
C THR A 261 -5.44 -19.84 2.42
N PRO A 262 -5.05 -20.98 1.82
CA PRO A 262 -4.29 -22.02 2.50
C PRO A 262 -2.97 -21.49 3.07
N VAL A 263 -2.56 -22.03 4.20
CA VAL A 263 -1.30 -21.70 4.87
C VAL A 263 -0.25 -22.77 4.57
N ALA A 264 0.77 -22.42 3.79
CA ALA A 264 1.90 -23.32 3.51
C ALA A 264 2.78 -23.52 4.76
N GLN A 265 3.30 -24.75 4.90
CA GLN A 265 4.30 -25.05 5.90
C GLN A 265 5.69 -24.56 5.44
N PRO A 266 6.65 -24.39 6.36
CA PRO A 266 8.01 -24.05 6.00
C PRO A 266 8.61 -25.02 4.97
N GLY A 267 9.01 -24.51 3.80
CA GLY A 267 9.58 -25.30 2.70
C GLY A 267 8.59 -25.72 1.61
N GLU A 268 7.30 -25.50 1.80
CA GLU A 268 6.29 -25.70 0.76
C GLU A 268 6.18 -24.48 -0.16
N PRO A 269 5.70 -24.66 -1.40
CA PRO A 269 5.34 -23.54 -2.29
C PRO A 269 4.33 -22.61 -1.62
N LEU A 270 4.61 -21.31 -1.66
CA LEU A 270 3.77 -20.30 -1.01
C LEU A 270 2.52 -20.01 -1.84
N PRO A 271 1.30 -20.25 -1.32
CA PRO A 271 0.07 -19.80 -1.98
C PRO A 271 0.15 -18.29 -2.23
N THR A 272 -0.06 -17.88 -3.48
CA THR A 272 0.00 -16.48 -3.88
C THR A 272 -1.31 -16.11 -4.58
N VAL A 273 -2.04 -15.16 -4.02
CA VAL A 273 -3.34 -14.71 -4.52
C VAL A 273 -3.20 -13.34 -5.15
N LEU A 274 -3.71 -13.19 -6.37
CA LEU A 274 -3.85 -11.91 -7.04
C LEU A 274 -5.17 -11.26 -6.63
N VAL A 275 -5.13 -9.98 -6.22
CA VAL A 275 -6.31 -9.17 -5.91
C VAL A 275 -6.21 -7.87 -6.72
N VAL A 276 -7.16 -7.64 -7.63
CA VAL A 276 -7.16 -6.42 -8.46
C VAL A 276 -8.35 -5.54 -8.09
N ALA A 277 -8.07 -4.32 -7.65
CA ALA A 277 -9.10 -3.39 -7.21
C ALA A 277 -8.79 -1.94 -7.63
N HIS A 278 -9.14 -0.97 -6.80
CA HIS A 278 -9.16 0.45 -7.12
C HIS A 278 -8.35 1.28 -6.11
N ASP A 279 -8.25 2.57 -6.35
CA ASP A 279 -7.44 3.49 -5.54
C ASP A 279 -7.92 3.56 -4.09
N ALA A 280 -9.19 3.92 -3.87
CA ALA A 280 -9.71 4.11 -2.51
C ALA A 280 -9.74 2.78 -1.73
N VAL A 281 -10.17 1.69 -2.38
CA VAL A 281 -10.19 0.35 -1.78
C VAL A 281 -8.77 -0.10 -1.38
N ASN A 282 -7.79 0.08 -2.26
CA ASN A 282 -6.42 -0.31 -1.97
C ASN A 282 -5.81 0.51 -0.84
N LYS A 283 -6.07 1.83 -0.80
CA LYS A 283 -5.64 2.70 0.30
C LYS A 283 -6.29 2.29 1.63
N ALA A 284 -7.60 2.04 1.64
CA ALA A 284 -8.31 1.59 2.83
C ALA A 284 -7.73 0.26 3.36
N ILE A 285 -7.48 -0.72 2.48
CA ILE A 285 -6.83 -1.99 2.84
C ILE A 285 -5.43 -1.74 3.41
N LEU A 286 -4.59 -0.93 2.77
CA LEU A 286 -3.22 -0.66 3.23
C LEU A 286 -3.20 0.07 4.58
N CYS A 287 -4.08 1.04 4.78
CA CYS A 287 -4.22 1.72 6.08
C CYS A 287 -4.65 0.74 7.17
N ASP A 288 -5.69 -0.06 6.92
CA ASP A 288 -6.18 -1.07 7.88
C ASP A 288 -5.07 -2.08 8.25
N LEU A 289 -4.33 -2.58 7.27
CA LEU A 289 -3.18 -3.45 7.48
C LEU A 289 -2.08 -2.81 8.35
N MET A 290 -1.95 -1.48 8.32
CA MET A 290 -0.99 -0.73 9.14
C MET A 290 -1.59 -0.22 10.46
N ASN A 291 -2.84 -0.56 10.77
CA ASN A 291 -3.59 -0.06 11.93
C ASN A 291 -3.72 1.47 11.94
N LEU A 292 -3.92 2.04 10.75
CA LEU A 292 -4.24 3.45 10.54
C LEU A 292 -5.74 3.59 10.29
N GLY A 293 -6.33 4.67 10.73
CA GLY A 293 -7.75 4.97 10.53
C GLY A 293 -8.06 5.66 9.18
N PRO A 294 -9.35 5.89 8.89
CA PRO A 294 -9.78 6.60 7.68
C PRO A 294 -9.23 8.02 7.54
N ASP A 295 -8.93 8.70 8.66
CA ASP A 295 -8.25 10.00 8.74
C ASP A 295 -6.83 9.98 8.13
N GLN A 296 -6.26 8.79 7.93
CA GLN A 296 -4.92 8.59 7.36
C GLN A 296 -4.96 8.15 5.88
N PHE A 297 -6.10 8.27 5.21
CA PHE A 297 -6.36 7.78 3.86
C PHE A 297 -5.32 8.22 2.82
N TRP A 298 -4.82 9.45 2.92
CA TRP A 298 -3.85 10.02 1.98
C TRP A 298 -2.39 9.62 2.24
N ARG A 299 -2.13 8.80 3.28
CA ARG A 299 -0.77 8.32 3.61
C ARG A 299 -0.15 7.42 2.55
N PHE A 300 -0.97 6.75 1.73
CA PHE A 300 -0.50 5.82 0.70
C PHE A 300 -0.85 6.30 -0.70
N LYS A 301 0.14 6.26 -1.60
CA LYS A 301 -0.07 6.52 -3.02
C LYS A 301 -0.22 5.20 -3.78
N GLN A 302 -1.09 5.19 -4.79
CA GLN A 302 -1.33 4.04 -5.64
C GLN A 302 -1.26 4.45 -7.11
N GLY A 303 -0.29 3.94 -7.86
CA GLY A 303 -0.20 4.12 -9.31
C GLY A 303 -1.11 3.15 -10.07
N ASN A 304 -1.55 3.53 -11.27
CA ASN A 304 -2.29 2.63 -12.14
C ASN A 304 -1.42 1.43 -12.56
N GLY A 305 -1.94 0.22 -12.48
CA GLY A 305 -1.22 -1.03 -12.75
C GLY A 305 -0.16 -1.38 -11.69
N ALA A 306 -0.04 -0.62 -10.61
CA ALA A 306 0.96 -0.87 -9.58
C ALA A 306 0.61 -2.08 -8.71
N VAL A 307 1.65 -2.79 -8.27
CA VAL A 307 1.57 -4.00 -7.46
C VAL A 307 2.08 -3.72 -6.05
N SER A 308 1.31 -4.10 -5.04
CA SER A 308 1.75 -4.13 -3.63
C SER A 308 1.78 -5.57 -3.13
N VAL A 309 2.73 -5.90 -2.27
CA VAL A 309 3.02 -7.28 -1.81
C VAL A 309 2.82 -7.37 -0.31
N ILE A 310 1.90 -8.20 0.12
CA ILE A 310 1.56 -8.43 1.52
C ILE A 310 1.74 -9.92 1.84
N ASP A 311 2.59 -10.23 2.81
CA ASP A 311 2.80 -11.59 3.31
C ASP A 311 2.09 -11.81 4.64
N TYR A 312 1.56 -13.01 4.81
CA TYR A 312 0.98 -13.53 6.06
C TYR A 312 1.80 -14.72 6.54
N PRO A 313 2.94 -14.48 7.22
CA PRO A 313 3.88 -15.54 7.62
C PRO A 313 3.31 -16.59 8.57
N HIS A 314 2.27 -16.22 9.29
CA HIS A 314 1.63 -17.05 10.33
C HIS A 314 0.13 -17.29 10.05
N GLY A 315 -0.29 -17.16 8.78
CA GLY A 315 -1.70 -17.25 8.40
C GLY A 315 -2.50 -15.98 8.72
N ALA A 316 -3.80 -16.02 8.44
CA ALA A 316 -4.69 -14.86 8.57
C ALA A 316 -4.81 -14.31 10.01
N GLU A 317 -4.63 -15.16 11.02
CA GLU A 317 -4.68 -14.74 12.44
C GLU A 317 -3.35 -14.06 12.89
N GLY A 318 -2.30 -14.13 12.05
CA GLY A 318 -1.02 -13.47 12.32
C GLY A 318 -0.96 -12.06 11.77
N LEU A 319 0.05 -11.31 12.19
CA LEU A 319 0.25 -9.95 11.67
C LEU A 319 0.68 -10.00 10.19
N PRO A 320 0.03 -9.21 9.32
CA PRO A 320 0.48 -9.02 7.95
C PRO A 320 1.80 -8.25 7.89
N VAL A 321 2.56 -8.50 6.84
CA VAL A 321 3.83 -7.81 6.58
C VAL A 321 3.79 -7.19 5.19
N LEU A 322 3.82 -5.87 5.09
CA LEU A 322 3.98 -5.14 3.85
C LEU A 322 5.41 -5.31 3.35
N ARG A 323 5.58 -6.08 2.28
CA ARG A 323 6.89 -6.42 1.69
C ARG A 323 7.36 -5.41 0.68
N ALA A 324 6.44 -4.90 -0.12
CA ALA A 324 6.66 -3.83 -1.06
C ALA A 324 5.33 -3.14 -1.36
N MET A 325 5.36 -1.89 -1.74
CA MET A 325 4.16 -1.14 -2.05
C MET A 325 4.39 -0.29 -3.30
N ASN A 326 3.33 -0.24 -4.12
CA ASN A 326 3.26 0.61 -5.30
C ASN A 326 4.43 0.37 -6.29
N ILE A 327 4.70 -0.92 -6.60
CA ILE A 327 5.66 -1.29 -7.63
C ILE A 327 5.04 -0.96 -8.98
N THR A 328 5.55 0.07 -9.66
CA THR A 328 5.18 0.44 -11.03
C THR A 328 6.15 -0.20 -12.01
N THR A 329 5.64 -0.83 -13.07
CA THR A 329 6.43 -1.68 -13.96
C THR A 329 6.83 -1.01 -15.27
N GLY A 330 6.40 0.22 -15.53
CA GLY A 330 6.61 0.93 -16.80
C GLY A 330 7.41 2.23 -16.73
N GLY A 331 7.99 2.59 -15.56
CA GLY A 331 8.67 3.88 -15.38
C GLY A 331 9.89 3.82 -14.46
N SER A 332 10.54 4.96 -14.25
CA SER A 332 11.60 5.07 -13.23
C SER A 332 11.02 5.21 -11.82
N VAL A 333 11.85 5.01 -10.80
CA VAL A 333 11.46 5.10 -9.37
C VAL A 333 10.86 6.46 -9.00
N LEU A 334 11.24 7.52 -9.70
CA LEU A 334 10.80 8.90 -9.47
C LEU A 334 9.92 9.44 -10.61
N ASP A 335 9.51 8.61 -11.55
CA ASP A 335 8.55 9.04 -12.57
C ASP A 335 7.22 9.42 -11.89
N LYS A 336 6.57 10.42 -12.48
CA LYS A 336 5.21 10.77 -12.07
C LYS A 336 4.35 9.52 -12.28
N THR A 337 4.21 8.74 -11.23
CA THR A 337 3.15 7.72 -11.18
C THR A 337 1.88 8.44 -11.58
N ALA A 338 1.11 7.86 -12.49
CA ALA A 338 -0.15 8.46 -12.92
C ALA A 338 -0.87 9.00 -11.69
N ALA A 339 -1.21 10.28 -11.74
CA ALA A 339 -1.92 10.91 -10.64
C ALA A 339 -3.12 10.02 -10.34
N GLY A 340 -3.21 9.54 -9.11
CA GLY A 340 -4.41 8.86 -8.66
C GLY A 340 -5.59 9.76 -9.02
N ALA A 341 -6.74 9.19 -9.35
CA ALA A 341 -7.96 9.97 -9.32
C ALA A 341 -8.06 10.59 -7.92
N LEU A 342 -8.28 11.87 -7.90
CA LEU A 342 -8.49 12.63 -6.67
C LEU A 342 -9.68 12.10 -5.90
#